data_30c5cda858d4b9055b57dd9377a89451
#
_entry.id   30c5cda858d4b9055b57dd9377a89451
#
_cell.length_a   1.000
_cell.length_b   1.000
_cell.length_c   1.000
_cell.angle_alpha   90.00
_cell.angle_beta   90.00
_cell.angle_gamma   90.00
#
_symmetry.space_group_name_H-M   'P 1'
#
loop_
_entity.id
_entity.type
_entity.pdbx_description
1 polymer ?
#
loop_
_entity_poly.entity_id
_entity_poly.type
_entity_poly.pdbx_seq_one_letter_code
_entity_poly.pdbx_strand_id
1 'polypeptide(L)'
;MFDKLEDLRIRLDEILNELQEPDVANDQNRFRKLMKEQNDLTPIVEAYNEYKECKQAIEDSLEMLEEESDEEMRELAKEELNDNKKRVEELEQELKILLLPKDPNDEKNVIVEIRAGAGGDEAALFAAEIYRMYMHYAESQRWKVELVECEEIGIGGMKNVTFMIDGKGAYSKMKYQSGVHRVQRVPETESGGRIHTSTITVAVMPEAEDVDIQIDEKDIRIDVMRASGNGGQCGNTTDSAVRLTHYPTGIVIYSQTEKSQLQNKDKAFALLRAKLYDLECQKRHDAEAEARKSQIGTGDRSEKIRTYNFPQGRVTDHRIGLTLYKLDKIMNGDIQEIIDACIAADQAAKLANMNEEM
;
A
#
# COMPACT_ATOMS: atom_id res chain seq x y z
N MET A 1 -24.38 -11.61 0.72
CA MET A 1 -23.92 -10.21 0.72
C MET A 1 -24.60 -9.41 1.82
N PHE A 2 -25.94 -9.33 1.86
CA PHE A 2 -26.65 -8.49 2.82
C PHE A 2 -26.48 -8.89 4.29
N ASP A 3 -26.38 -10.19 4.60
CA ASP A 3 -26.10 -10.65 5.97
C ASP A 3 -24.74 -10.12 6.48
N LYS A 4 -23.72 -10.14 5.62
CA LYS A 4 -22.41 -9.55 5.96
C LYS A 4 -22.47 -8.05 6.19
N LEU A 5 -23.30 -7.32 5.44
CA LEU A 5 -23.48 -5.86 5.62
C LEU A 5 -24.15 -5.52 6.95
N GLU A 6 -25.10 -6.36 7.38
CA GLU A 6 -25.73 -6.20 8.68
C GLU A 6 -24.73 -6.47 9.83
N ASP A 7 -23.90 -7.51 9.70
CA ASP A 7 -22.81 -7.79 10.65
C ASP A 7 -21.82 -6.62 10.75
N LEU A 8 -21.45 -6.00 9.60
CA LEU A 8 -20.57 -4.82 9.57
C LEU A 8 -21.22 -3.59 10.24
N ARG A 9 -22.53 -3.42 10.09
CA ARG A 9 -23.27 -2.35 10.77
C ARG A 9 -23.22 -2.53 12.28
N ILE A 10 -23.52 -3.75 12.77
CA ILE A 10 -23.43 -4.08 14.19
C ILE A 10 -22.00 -3.85 14.70
N ARG A 11 -21.00 -4.28 13.92
CA ARG A 11 -19.60 -4.08 14.31
C ARG A 11 -19.22 -2.61 14.41
N LEU A 12 -19.73 -1.76 13.52
CA LEU A 12 -19.51 -0.32 13.60
C LEU A 12 -20.11 0.28 14.88
N ASP A 13 -21.33 -0.13 15.25
CA ASP A 13 -21.99 0.30 16.48
C ASP A 13 -21.20 -0.15 17.73
N GLU A 14 -20.65 -1.35 17.73
CA GLU A 14 -19.76 -1.83 18.79
C GLU A 14 -18.49 -0.97 18.90
N ILE A 15 -17.82 -0.67 17.77
CA ILE A 15 -16.62 0.18 17.75
C ILE A 15 -16.93 1.58 18.30
N LEU A 16 -18.04 2.17 17.90
CA LEU A 16 -18.46 3.48 18.41
C LEU A 16 -18.70 3.48 19.93
N ASN A 17 -19.22 2.39 20.46
CA ASN A 17 -19.39 2.20 21.91
C ASN A 17 -18.05 1.99 22.61
N GLU A 18 -17.16 1.12 22.05
CA GLU A 18 -15.82 0.89 22.61
C GLU A 18 -14.98 2.18 22.63
N LEU A 19 -15.07 3.04 21.62
CA LEU A 19 -14.35 4.31 21.57
C LEU A 19 -14.80 5.31 22.65
N GLN A 20 -15.99 5.14 23.23
CA GLN A 20 -16.47 5.96 24.35
C GLN A 20 -15.95 5.46 25.71
N GLU A 21 -15.36 4.28 25.77
CA GLU A 21 -14.82 3.73 27.02
C GLU A 21 -13.53 4.46 27.44
N PRO A 22 -13.41 4.90 28.72
CA PRO A 22 -12.23 5.60 29.21
C PRO A 22 -10.93 4.79 29.09
N ASP A 23 -11.00 3.47 29.16
CA ASP A 23 -9.85 2.57 29.07
C ASP A 23 -9.23 2.55 27.67
N VAL A 24 -10.03 2.70 26.64
CA VAL A 24 -9.58 2.76 25.24
C VAL A 24 -8.80 4.06 24.97
N ALA A 25 -9.21 5.17 25.56
CA ALA A 25 -8.53 6.45 25.45
C ALA A 25 -7.10 6.41 26.02
N ASN A 26 -6.83 5.53 26.99
CA ASN A 26 -5.51 5.35 27.60
C ASN A 26 -4.60 4.39 26.82
N ASP A 27 -5.17 3.52 25.97
CA ASP A 27 -4.40 2.61 25.10
C ASP A 27 -4.35 3.15 23.67
N GLN A 28 -3.26 3.86 23.36
CA GLN A 28 -3.06 4.51 22.07
C GLN A 28 -3.04 3.52 20.89
N ASN A 29 -2.60 2.28 21.09
CA ASN A 29 -2.56 1.27 20.04
C ASN A 29 -3.96 0.71 19.75
N ARG A 30 -4.74 0.42 20.80
CA ARG A 30 -6.13 -0.02 20.68
C ARG A 30 -6.99 1.08 20.05
N PHE A 31 -6.83 2.32 20.51
CA PHE A 31 -7.51 3.48 19.94
C PHE A 31 -7.27 3.66 18.44
N ARG A 32 -5.99 3.59 18.00
CA ARG A 32 -5.65 3.68 16.57
C ARG A 32 -6.28 2.57 15.73
N LYS A 33 -6.29 1.33 16.24
CA LYS A 33 -6.91 0.20 15.54
C LYS A 33 -8.41 0.39 15.37
N LEU A 34 -9.11 0.78 16.43
CA LEU A 34 -10.55 1.03 16.40
C LEU A 34 -10.91 2.21 15.48
N MET A 35 -10.16 3.31 15.53
CA MET A 35 -10.36 4.45 14.63
C MET A 35 -10.14 4.08 13.16
N LYS A 36 -9.15 3.24 12.86
CA LYS A 36 -8.93 2.75 11.50
C LYS A 36 -10.09 1.88 11.03
N GLU A 37 -10.52 0.93 11.86
CA GLU A 37 -11.65 0.05 11.57
C GLU A 37 -12.94 0.86 11.38
N GLN A 38 -13.19 1.88 12.22
CA GLN A 38 -14.31 2.81 12.05
C GLN A 38 -14.27 3.52 10.69
N ASN A 39 -13.13 4.10 10.33
CA ASN A 39 -12.97 4.79 9.05
C ASN A 39 -13.19 3.87 7.83
N ASP A 40 -12.81 2.60 7.95
CA ASP A 40 -13.02 1.61 6.90
C ASP A 40 -14.49 1.18 6.78
N LEU A 41 -15.20 1.05 7.88
CA LEU A 41 -16.59 0.57 7.94
C LEU A 41 -17.62 1.67 7.67
N THR A 42 -17.34 2.91 8.07
CA THR A 42 -18.29 4.03 7.94
C THR A 42 -18.88 4.17 6.53
N PRO A 43 -18.06 4.25 5.44
CA PRO A 43 -18.62 4.43 4.11
C PRO A 43 -19.45 3.23 3.64
N ILE A 44 -19.13 2.01 4.10
CA ILE A 44 -19.89 0.80 3.77
C ILE A 44 -21.27 0.85 4.43
N VAL A 45 -21.30 1.22 5.71
CA VAL A 45 -22.53 1.28 6.49
C VAL A 45 -23.42 2.44 6.05
N GLU A 46 -22.84 3.59 5.69
CA GLU A 46 -23.59 4.72 5.12
C GLU A 46 -24.28 4.34 3.82
N ALA A 47 -23.54 3.76 2.87
CA ALA A 47 -24.12 3.29 1.61
C ALA A 47 -25.19 2.20 1.83
N TYR A 48 -24.99 1.32 2.81
CA TYR A 48 -25.99 0.30 3.16
C TYR A 48 -27.25 0.86 3.78
N ASN A 49 -27.14 1.87 4.63
CA ASN A 49 -28.29 2.55 5.20
C ASN A 49 -29.08 3.28 4.12
N GLU A 50 -28.41 4.02 3.23
CA GLU A 50 -29.06 4.66 2.07
C GLU A 50 -29.77 3.63 1.18
N TYR A 51 -29.14 2.47 0.95
CA TYR A 51 -29.77 1.37 0.21
C TYR A 51 -31.07 0.89 0.88
N LYS A 52 -31.09 0.74 2.22
CA LYS A 52 -32.29 0.37 2.96
C LYS A 52 -33.39 1.44 2.86
N GLU A 53 -33.00 2.72 3.00
CA GLU A 53 -33.93 3.84 2.87
C GLU A 53 -34.55 3.90 1.48
N CYS A 54 -33.75 3.75 0.41
CA CYS A 54 -34.26 3.69 -0.96
C CYS A 54 -35.19 2.49 -1.18
N LYS A 55 -34.89 1.33 -0.60
CA LYS A 55 -35.77 0.16 -0.68
C LYS A 55 -37.09 0.39 0.02
N GLN A 56 -37.08 0.97 1.21
CA GLN A 56 -38.30 1.32 1.94
C GLN A 56 -39.12 2.34 1.14
N ALA A 57 -38.48 3.38 0.59
CA ALA A 57 -39.16 4.37 -0.25
C ALA A 57 -39.80 3.74 -1.52
N ILE A 58 -39.18 2.68 -2.09
CA ILE A 58 -39.79 1.93 -3.19
C ILE A 58 -41.05 1.20 -2.73
N GLU A 59 -41.05 0.54 -1.57
CA GLU A 59 -42.20 -0.14 -1.00
C GLU A 59 -43.33 0.87 -0.70
N ASP A 60 -43.02 1.98 -0.04
CA ASP A 60 -43.97 3.04 0.29
C ASP A 60 -44.57 3.68 -0.97
N SER A 61 -43.76 3.91 -2.03
CA SER A 61 -44.26 4.42 -3.31
C SER A 61 -45.17 3.43 -4.04
N LEU A 62 -44.90 2.12 -3.92
CA LEU A 62 -45.76 1.07 -4.51
C LEU A 62 -47.11 0.99 -3.76
N GLU A 63 -47.12 1.06 -2.42
CA GLU A 63 -48.36 1.11 -1.61
C GLU A 63 -49.16 2.36 -1.95
N MET A 64 -48.50 3.53 -2.08
CA MET A 64 -49.17 4.78 -2.45
C MET A 64 -49.80 4.68 -3.87
N LEU A 65 -49.15 4.00 -4.82
CA LEU A 65 -49.71 3.78 -6.15
C LEU A 65 -50.93 2.86 -6.18
N GLU A 66 -51.07 1.98 -5.18
CA GLU A 66 -52.24 1.09 -5.04
C GLU A 66 -53.43 1.77 -4.34
N GLU A 67 -53.17 2.62 -3.35
CA GLU A 67 -54.17 3.22 -2.48
C GLU A 67 -54.67 4.59 -2.97
N GLU A 68 -53.80 5.37 -3.67
CA GLU A 68 -54.10 6.74 -4.06
C GLU A 68 -54.85 6.83 -5.37
N SER A 69 -55.92 7.67 -5.36
CA SER A 69 -56.79 7.92 -6.50
C SER A 69 -56.44 9.21 -7.26
N ASP A 70 -55.67 10.10 -6.65
CA ASP A 70 -55.27 11.39 -7.23
C ASP A 70 -54.14 11.19 -8.27
N GLU A 71 -54.39 11.69 -9.48
CA GLU A 71 -53.49 11.49 -10.62
C GLU A 71 -52.15 12.22 -10.47
N GLU A 72 -52.14 13.41 -9.82
CA GLU A 72 -50.92 14.17 -9.53
C GLU A 72 -50.05 13.46 -8.49
N MET A 73 -50.63 12.91 -7.45
CA MET A 73 -49.95 12.15 -6.41
C MET A 73 -49.39 10.85 -6.95
N ARG A 74 -50.11 10.19 -7.87
CA ARG A 74 -49.64 8.98 -8.55
C ARG A 74 -48.47 9.24 -9.51
N GLU A 75 -48.43 10.40 -10.19
CA GLU A 75 -47.29 10.76 -11.03
C GLU A 75 -46.05 11.02 -10.18
N LEU A 76 -46.16 11.76 -9.08
CA LEU A 76 -45.08 11.96 -8.11
C LEU A 76 -44.54 10.63 -7.56
N ALA A 77 -45.41 9.74 -7.15
CA ALA A 77 -45.02 8.40 -6.65
C ALA A 77 -44.31 7.56 -7.70
N LYS A 78 -44.68 7.69 -8.99
CA LYS A 78 -43.96 7.00 -10.09
C LYS A 78 -42.58 7.59 -10.34
N GLU A 79 -42.41 8.90 -10.27
CA GLU A 79 -41.14 9.58 -10.39
C GLU A 79 -40.19 9.14 -9.26
N GLU A 80 -40.66 9.21 -8.03
CA GLU A 80 -39.94 8.78 -6.84
C GLU A 80 -39.55 7.30 -6.89
N LEU A 81 -40.46 6.44 -7.34
CA LEU A 81 -40.21 5.01 -7.54
C LEU A 81 -39.08 4.76 -8.56
N ASN A 82 -39.10 5.49 -9.69
CA ASN A 82 -38.06 5.33 -10.73
C ASN A 82 -36.69 5.82 -10.26
N ASP A 83 -36.65 6.94 -9.56
CA ASP A 83 -35.40 7.52 -9.05
C ASP A 83 -34.80 6.60 -7.97
N ASN A 84 -35.61 6.11 -7.04
CA ASN A 84 -35.15 5.19 -6.01
C ASN A 84 -34.71 3.84 -6.59
N LYS A 85 -35.38 3.29 -7.62
CA LYS A 85 -34.93 2.07 -8.30
C LYS A 85 -33.56 2.24 -8.94
N LYS A 86 -33.36 3.36 -9.63
CA LYS A 86 -32.05 3.67 -10.25
C LYS A 86 -30.97 3.83 -9.17
N ARG A 87 -31.29 4.52 -8.07
CA ARG A 87 -30.35 4.71 -6.96
C ARG A 87 -30.00 3.39 -6.27
N VAL A 88 -30.94 2.48 -6.10
CA VAL A 88 -30.70 1.13 -5.57
C VAL A 88 -29.72 0.35 -6.45
N GLU A 89 -29.87 0.38 -7.78
CA GLU A 89 -28.93 -0.28 -8.69
C GLU A 89 -27.52 0.31 -8.59
N GLU A 90 -27.41 1.64 -8.49
CA GLU A 90 -26.13 2.32 -8.29
C GLU A 90 -25.49 1.91 -6.95
N LEU A 91 -26.25 1.92 -5.86
CA LEU A 91 -25.79 1.54 -4.52
C LEU A 91 -25.39 0.07 -4.43
N GLU A 92 -26.07 -0.83 -5.14
CA GLU A 92 -25.66 -2.23 -5.21
C GLU A 92 -24.28 -2.42 -5.86
N GLN A 93 -23.96 -1.63 -6.88
CA GLN A 93 -22.63 -1.65 -7.49
C GLN A 93 -21.58 -1.01 -6.57
N GLU A 94 -21.93 0.12 -5.95
CA GLU A 94 -21.07 0.80 -4.99
C GLU A 94 -20.73 -0.09 -3.78
N LEU A 95 -21.72 -0.76 -3.20
CA LEU A 95 -21.53 -1.72 -2.11
C LEU A 95 -20.65 -2.89 -2.50
N LYS A 96 -20.79 -3.43 -3.71
CA LYS A 96 -19.89 -4.47 -4.21
C LYS A 96 -18.44 -4.01 -4.26
N ILE A 97 -18.21 -2.76 -4.69
CA ILE A 97 -16.86 -2.17 -4.75
C ILE A 97 -16.31 -1.92 -3.33
N LEU A 98 -17.14 -1.39 -2.44
CA LEU A 98 -16.75 -1.11 -1.06
C LEU A 98 -16.41 -2.37 -0.26
N LEU A 99 -17.05 -3.49 -0.59
CA LEU A 99 -16.77 -4.80 0.04
C LEU A 99 -15.53 -5.50 -0.53
N LEU A 100 -14.90 -4.98 -1.59
CA LEU A 100 -13.64 -5.54 -2.08
C LEU A 100 -12.55 -5.43 -1.02
N PRO A 101 -11.71 -6.46 -0.89
CA PRO A 101 -10.59 -6.41 0.05
C PRO A 101 -9.67 -5.23 -0.28
N LYS A 102 -9.56 -4.30 0.65
CA LYS A 102 -8.64 -3.17 0.56
C LYS A 102 -7.22 -3.66 0.84
N ASP A 103 -6.25 -3.17 0.09
CA ASP A 103 -4.84 -3.39 0.40
C ASP A 103 -4.48 -2.60 1.69
N PRO A 104 -3.95 -3.26 2.73
CA PRO A 104 -3.60 -2.59 3.98
C PRO A 104 -2.53 -1.49 3.80
N ASN A 105 -1.84 -1.50 2.66
CA ASN A 105 -0.83 -0.52 2.32
C ASN A 105 -1.38 0.71 1.58
N ASP A 106 -2.64 0.69 1.14
CA ASP A 106 -3.22 1.75 0.30
C ASP A 106 -3.15 3.15 0.92
N GLU A 107 -3.18 3.26 2.24
CA GLU A 107 -3.09 4.55 2.96
C GLU A 107 -1.65 4.97 3.30
N LYS A 108 -0.66 4.12 3.06
CA LYS A 108 0.73 4.40 3.37
C LYS A 108 1.35 5.40 2.39
N ASN A 109 2.40 6.05 2.83
CA ASN A 109 3.33 6.75 1.98
C ASN A 109 4.02 5.76 1.05
N VAL A 110 4.59 6.24 -0.03
CA VAL A 110 5.17 5.39 -1.07
C VAL A 110 6.60 5.79 -1.36
N ILE A 111 7.45 4.77 -1.52
CA ILE A 111 8.81 4.91 -2.03
C ILE A 111 8.78 4.47 -3.50
N VAL A 112 9.23 5.36 -4.38
CA VAL A 112 9.32 5.11 -5.82
C VAL A 112 10.79 5.08 -6.22
N GLU A 113 11.18 4.03 -6.90
CA GLU A 113 12.52 3.85 -7.44
C GLU A 113 12.45 3.73 -8.96
N ILE A 114 13.15 4.59 -9.68
CA ILE A 114 13.24 4.58 -11.13
C ILE A 114 14.69 4.26 -11.52
N ARG A 115 14.87 3.26 -12.37
CA ARG A 115 16.18 2.88 -12.90
C ARG A 115 16.18 2.88 -14.41
N ALA A 116 17.25 3.41 -15.00
CA ALA A 116 17.51 3.27 -16.42
C ALA A 116 17.71 1.78 -16.76
N GLY A 117 16.98 1.32 -17.76
CA GLY A 117 17.08 -0.05 -18.29
C GLY A 117 17.87 -0.10 -19.60
N ALA A 118 17.30 -0.78 -20.62
CA ALA A 118 17.92 -0.86 -21.93
C ALA A 118 17.84 0.45 -22.69
N GLY A 119 18.98 0.99 -23.16
CA GLY A 119 19.02 2.21 -23.98
C GLY A 119 20.12 3.21 -23.61
N GLY A 120 20.94 2.88 -22.59
CA GLY A 120 22.07 3.74 -22.19
C GLY A 120 21.63 5.13 -21.73
N ASP A 121 22.28 6.18 -22.24
CA ASP A 121 22.03 7.56 -21.86
C ASP A 121 20.58 8.01 -22.13
N GLU A 122 19.96 7.51 -23.19
CA GLU A 122 18.56 7.80 -23.51
C GLU A 122 17.60 7.26 -22.45
N ALA A 123 17.87 6.08 -21.92
CA ALA A 123 17.09 5.53 -20.82
C ALA A 123 17.22 6.39 -19.54
N ALA A 124 18.43 6.92 -19.29
CA ALA A 124 18.65 7.81 -18.14
C ALA A 124 17.98 9.18 -18.31
N LEU A 125 17.94 9.74 -19.51
CA LEU A 125 17.19 10.95 -19.83
C LEU A 125 15.69 10.72 -19.64
N PHE A 126 15.17 9.61 -20.11
CA PHE A 126 13.77 9.25 -19.93
C PHE A 126 13.43 8.99 -18.47
N ALA A 127 14.31 8.41 -17.66
CA ALA A 127 14.12 8.26 -16.22
C ALA A 127 13.95 9.61 -15.53
N ALA A 128 14.74 10.61 -15.90
CA ALA A 128 14.62 11.97 -15.38
C ALA A 128 13.28 12.64 -15.76
N GLU A 129 12.80 12.37 -16.96
CA GLU A 129 11.49 12.90 -17.43
C GLU A 129 10.33 12.24 -16.69
N ILE A 130 10.36 10.92 -16.46
CA ILE A 130 9.36 10.20 -15.70
C ILE A 130 9.36 10.62 -14.22
N TYR A 131 10.54 10.85 -13.64
CA TYR A 131 10.65 11.44 -12.30
C TYR A 131 9.93 12.80 -12.24
N ARG A 132 10.19 13.70 -13.19
CA ARG A 132 9.53 14.99 -13.28
C ARG A 132 8.01 14.87 -13.45
N MET A 133 7.56 13.94 -14.28
CA MET A 133 6.13 13.63 -14.45
C MET A 133 5.48 13.25 -13.13
N TYR A 134 6.11 12.40 -12.32
CA TYR A 134 5.57 12.01 -11.02
C TYR A 134 5.62 13.16 -10.00
N MET A 135 6.64 14.03 -10.06
CA MET A 135 6.68 15.22 -9.22
C MET A 135 5.50 16.16 -9.51
N HIS A 136 5.22 16.44 -10.78
CA HIS A 136 4.06 17.28 -11.17
C HIS A 136 2.73 16.63 -10.78
N TYR A 137 2.63 15.32 -10.93
CA TYR A 137 1.44 14.60 -10.46
C TYR A 137 1.26 14.73 -8.96
N ALA A 138 2.30 14.46 -8.18
CA ALA A 138 2.27 14.57 -6.71
C ALA A 138 1.90 16.00 -6.26
N GLU A 139 2.45 17.01 -6.91
CA GLU A 139 2.10 18.42 -6.67
C GLU A 139 0.62 18.69 -6.94
N SER A 140 0.06 18.16 -8.03
CA SER A 140 -1.38 18.27 -8.34
C SER A 140 -2.27 17.63 -7.29
N GLN A 141 -1.80 16.57 -6.65
CA GLN A 141 -2.47 15.89 -5.55
C GLN A 141 -2.18 16.52 -4.17
N ARG A 142 -1.35 17.58 -4.11
CA ARG A 142 -0.86 18.22 -2.88
C ARG A 142 -0.09 17.27 -1.96
N TRP A 143 0.62 16.31 -2.54
CA TRP A 143 1.52 15.42 -1.83
C TRP A 143 2.91 16.02 -1.75
N LYS A 144 3.62 15.73 -0.68
CA LYS A 144 5.01 16.12 -0.51
C LYS A 144 5.94 15.07 -1.13
N VAL A 145 6.93 15.53 -1.88
CA VAL A 145 7.96 14.64 -2.46
C VAL A 145 9.29 14.95 -1.79
N GLU A 146 9.98 13.89 -1.38
CA GLU A 146 11.32 13.95 -0.79
C GLU A 146 12.27 13.06 -1.58
N LEU A 147 13.34 13.65 -2.12
CA LEU A 147 14.38 12.93 -2.82
C LEU A 147 15.25 12.18 -1.80
N VAL A 148 15.35 10.84 -1.95
CA VAL A 148 16.14 9.97 -1.07
C VAL A 148 17.53 9.76 -1.65
N GLU A 149 17.60 9.38 -2.92
CA GLU A 149 18.87 9.07 -3.62
C GLU A 149 18.74 9.42 -5.10
N CYS A 150 19.81 9.94 -5.69
CA CYS A 150 19.87 10.21 -7.14
C CYS A 150 21.29 9.98 -7.67
N GLU A 151 21.40 9.16 -8.72
CA GLU A 151 22.63 8.98 -9.49
C GLU A 151 22.45 9.67 -10.85
N GLU A 152 22.94 10.90 -10.95
CA GLU A 152 22.86 11.70 -12.17
C GLU A 152 24.00 11.37 -13.15
N ILE A 153 23.71 11.49 -14.45
CA ILE A 153 24.72 11.47 -15.52
C ILE A 153 24.90 12.89 -16.08
N GLY A 154 26.12 13.17 -16.59
CA GLY A 154 26.56 14.53 -16.98
C GLY A 154 25.71 15.27 -18.02
N ILE A 155 24.67 14.63 -18.61
CA ILE A 155 23.76 15.18 -19.62
C ILE A 155 22.36 15.50 -19.06
N GLY A 156 22.19 15.49 -17.73
CA GLY A 156 20.90 15.75 -17.08
C GLY A 156 19.99 14.55 -16.99
N GLY A 157 20.46 13.33 -17.33
CA GLY A 157 19.76 12.07 -17.13
C GLY A 157 20.00 11.51 -15.72
N MET A 158 19.16 10.57 -15.29
CA MET A 158 19.25 9.87 -14.03
C MET A 158 19.37 8.38 -14.26
N LYS A 159 20.47 7.78 -13.82
CA LYS A 159 20.66 6.33 -13.93
C LYS A 159 19.83 5.60 -12.89
N ASN A 160 19.74 6.16 -11.69
CA ASN A 160 18.89 5.72 -10.60
C ASN A 160 18.36 6.93 -9.85
N VAL A 161 17.09 6.94 -9.50
CA VAL A 161 16.48 7.92 -8.61
C VAL A 161 15.46 7.24 -7.71
N THR A 162 15.61 7.50 -6.41
CA THR A 162 14.71 7.02 -5.36
C THR A 162 14.13 8.20 -4.61
N PHE A 163 12.83 8.28 -4.50
CA PHE A 163 12.13 9.35 -3.80
C PHE A 163 10.92 8.83 -3.05
N MET A 164 10.56 9.53 -2.00
CA MET A 164 9.38 9.24 -1.20
C MET A 164 8.27 10.24 -1.53
N ILE A 165 7.05 9.75 -1.63
CA ILE A 165 5.85 10.58 -1.75
C ILE A 165 5.04 10.40 -0.46
N ASP A 166 4.92 11.50 0.28
CA ASP A 166 4.15 11.59 1.52
C ASP A 166 2.79 12.22 1.21
N GLY A 167 1.74 11.41 1.30
CA GLY A 167 0.39 11.84 1.03
C GLY A 167 -0.64 10.75 1.27
N LYS A 168 -1.80 11.16 1.76
CA LYS A 168 -2.91 10.24 2.03
C LYS A 168 -3.32 9.50 0.74
N GLY A 169 -3.28 8.17 0.79
CA GLY A 169 -3.64 7.32 -0.35
C GLY A 169 -2.62 7.33 -1.49
N ALA A 170 -1.38 7.81 -1.26
CA ALA A 170 -0.37 7.87 -2.29
C ALA A 170 -0.04 6.49 -2.87
N TYR A 171 0.11 5.47 -2.02
CA TYR A 171 0.36 4.11 -2.48
C TYR A 171 -0.79 3.55 -3.31
N SER A 172 -2.04 3.80 -2.95
CA SER A 172 -3.23 3.30 -3.66
C SER A 172 -3.27 3.71 -5.13
N LYS A 173 -2.71 4.88 -5.46
CA LYS A 173 -2.63 5.42 -6.83
C LYS A 173 -1.32 5.04 -7.52
N MET A 174 -0.21 5.16 -6.81
CA MET A 174 1.12 4.94 -7.39
C MET A 174 1.46 3.47 -7.63
N LYS A 175 0.86 2.52 -6.92
CA LYS A 175 1.11 1.07 -7.11
C LYS A 175 0.91 0.61 -8.55
N TYR A 176 0.03 1.25 -9.30
CA TYR A 176 -0.21 0.94 -10.72
C TYR A 176 0.86 1.48 -11.68
N GLN A 177 1.86 2.20 -11.16
CA GLN A 177 2.99 2.69 -11.95
C GLN A 177 4.17 1.73 -11.98
N SER A 178 4.17 0.68 -11.14
CA SER A 178 5.24 -0.31 -11.06
C SER A 178 5.33 -1.17 -12.32
N GLY A 179 6.55 -1.35 -12.81
CA GLY A 179 6.86 -2.18 -13.99
C GLY A 179 7.83 -1.53 -14.96
N VAL A 180 7.89 -2.07 -16.17
CA VAL A 180 8.78 -1.59 -17.25
C VAL A 180 8.04 -0.55 -18.11
N HIS A 181 8.58 0.65 -18.18
CA HIS A 181 8.11 1.72 -19.06
C HIS A 181 8.99 1.84 -20.28
N ARG A 182 8.39 1.87 -21.45
CA ARG A 182 9.10 1.89 -22.74
C ARG A 182 8.88 3.22 -23.44
N VAL A 183 9.97 3.84 -23.92
CA VAL A 183 9.92 5.04 -24.74
C VAL A 183 10.35 4.73 -26.18
N GLN A 184 9.66 5.34 -27.13
CA GLN A 184 9.96 5.32 -28.56
C GLN A 184 10.06 6.75 -29.06
N ARG A 185 11.29 7.20 -29.32
CA ARG A 185 11.58 8.53 -29.90
C ARG A 185 12.94 8.54 -30.58
N VAL A 186 13.24 9.59 -31.32
CA VAL A 186 14.60 9.88 -31.76
C VAL A 186 15.35 10.44 -30.55
N PRO A 187 16.42 9.76 -30.05
CA PRO A 187 17.19 10.28 -28.93
C PRO A 187 17.85 11.62 -29.23
N GLU A 188 18.00 12.47 -28.23
CA GLU A 188 18.79 13.71 -28.38
C GLU A 188 20.27 13.43 -28.70
N THR A 189 20.77 12.25 -28.35
CA THR A 189 22.13 11.76 -28.59
C THR A 189 22.30 11.15 -29.98
N GLU A 190 21.24 11.00 -30.76
CA GLU A 190 21.25 10.35 -32.09
C GLU A 190 21.36 11.38 -33.22
N SER A 191 22.43 11.32 -34.00
CA SER A 191 22.65 12.21 -35.15
C SER A 191 21.95 11.77 -36.45
N GLY A 192 21.52 10.50 -36.52
CA GLY A 192 20.93 9.89 -37.72
C GLY A 192 19.42 9.97 -37.84
N GLY A 193 18.73 10.58 -36.87
CA GLY A 193 17.27 10.72 -36.87
C GLY A 193 16.47 9.41 -36.74
N ARG A 194 17.11 8.33 -36.28
CA ARG A 194 16.46 7.03 -36.11
C ARG A 194 15.69 6.95 -34.82
N ILE A 195 14.48 6.36 -34.87
CA ILE A 195 13.69 6.08 -33.69
C ILE A 195 14.33 4.93 -32.91
N HIS A 196 14.69 5.19 -31.66
CA HIS A 196 15.17 4.17 -30.73
C HIS A 196 14.09 3.78 -29.74
N THR A 197 14.24 2.59 -29.17
CA THR A 197 13.39 2.08 -28.12
C THR A 197 14.23 1.86 -26.88
N SER A 198 13.93 2.64 -25.83
CA SER A 198 14.59 2.55 -24.54
C SER A 198 13.60 2.17 -23.44
N THR A 199 14.10 1.65 -22.34
CA THR A 199 13.27 1.23 -21.20
C THR A 199 13.82 1.76 -19.90
N ILE A 200 12.90 1.99 -18.97
CA ILE A 200 13.19 2.20 -17.56
C ILE A 200 12.35 1.23 -16.74
N THR A 201 12.78 0.97 -15.54
CA THR A 201 12.01 0.22 -14.54
C THR A 201 11.54 1.15 -13.44
N VAL A 202 10.32 1.00 -13.02
CA VAL A 202 9.72 1.71 -11.90
C VAL A 202 9.29 0.69 -10.86
N ALA A 203 9.87 0.76 -9.66
CA ALA A 203 9.43 0.00 -8.50
C ALA A 203 8.67 0.94 -7.54
N VAL A 204 7.55 0.47 -7.04
CA VAL A 204 6.68 1.21 -6.13
C VAL A 204 6.48 0.37 -4.88
N MET A 205 6.98 0.85 -3.75
CA MET A 205 6.98 0.15 -2.47
C MET A 205 6.22 0.98 -1.44
N PRO A 206 5.41 0.37 -0.57
CA PRO A 206 4.84 1.09 0.56
C PRO A 206 5.95 1.45 1.56
N GLU A 207 5.82 2.58 2.25
CA GLU A 207 6.71 2.93 3.36
C GLU A 207 6.67 1.84 4.44
N ALA A 208 7.85 1.38 4.87
CA ALA A 208 7.97 0.37 5.91
C ALA A 208 7.61 0.96 7.27
N GLU A 209 6.84 0.22 8.06
CA GLU A 209 6.59 0.58 9.46
C GLU A 209 7.80 0.23 10.33
N ASP A 210 7.97 0.94 11.44
CA ASP A 210 9.00 0.63 12.42
C ASP A 210 8.86 -0.79 12.95
N VAL A 211 10.00 -1.45 13.17
CA VAL A 211 10.03 -2.80 13.73
C VAL A 211 9.91 -2.71 15.25
N ASP A 212 8.75 -3.08 15.78
CA ASP A 212 8.58 -3.24 17.22
C ASP A 212 8.80 -4.70 17.60
N ILE A 213 9.83 -4.95 18.42
CA ILE A 213 10.16 -6.29 18.88
C ILE A 213 9.61 -6.49 20.27
N GLN A 214 8.56 -7.28 20.36
CA GLN A 214 8.05 -7.79 21.62
C GLN A 214 8.70 -9.14 21.92
N ILE A 215 9.37 -9.21 23.06
CA ILE A 215 9.97 -10.44 23.55
C ILE A 215 9.06 -11.01 24.64
N ASP A 216 8.45 -12.17 24.39
CA ASP A 216 7.69 -12.89 25.42
C ASP A 216 8.66 -13.66 26.33
N GLU A 217 8.56 -13.46 27.64
CA GLU A 217 9.40 -14.17 28.64
C GLU A 217 9.22 -15.70 28.59
N LYS A 218 8.08 -16.19 28.10
CA LYS A 218 7.80 -17.63 27.94
C LYS A 218 8.66 -18.27 26.85
N ASP A 219 9.11 -17.50 25.90
CA ASP A 219 9.93 -17.96 24.78
C ASP A 219 11.43 -17.96 25.11
N ILE A 220 11.79 -17.57 26.34
CA ILE A 220 13.18 -17.47 26.77
C ILE A 220 13.48 -18.45 27.87
N ARG A 221 14.53 -19.22 27.68
CA ARG A 221 15.17 -19.98 28.72
C ARG A 221 16.40 -19.25 29.26
N ILE A 222 16.46 -19.10 30.59
CA ILE A 222 17.57 -18.46 31.29
C ILE A 222 18.31 -19.52 32.08
N ASP A 223 19.56 -19.78 31.75
CA ASP A 223 20.45 -20.65 32.48
C ASP A 223 21.52 -19.78 33.17
N VAL A 224 21.72 -19.99 34.44
CA VAL A 224 22.76 -19.32 35.25
C VAL A 224 23.89 -20.31 35.50
N MET A 225 25.12 -19.83 35.30
CA MET A 225 26.31 -20.70 35.48
C MET A 225 27.51 -19.89 35.97
N ARG A 226 28.56 -20.59 36.31
CA ARG A 226 29.85 -19.98 36.68
C ARG A 226 30.54 -19.43 35.44
N ALA A 227 31.14 -18.23 35.57
CA ALA A 227 31.92 -17.65 34.51
C ALA A 227 33.13 -18.54 34.19
N SER A 228 33.36 -18.82 32.91
CA SER A 228 34.53 -19.56 32.42
C SER A 228 35.62 -18.58 31.99
N GLY A 229 36.81 -18.66 32.59
CA GLY A 229 37.95 -17.81 32.18
C GLY A 229 39.03 -17.72 33.28
N ASN A 230 40.19 -17.13 32.99
CA ASN A 230 41.28 -16.86 33.93
C ASN A 230 40.89 -15.76 34.93
N GLY A 231 39.84 -15.95 35.70
CA GLY A 231 39.37 -14.98 36.70
C GLY A 231 39.85 -15.28 38.11
N GLY A 232 40.05 -14.26 38.88
CA GLY A 232 40.39 -14.35 40.31
C GLY A 232 39.24 -14.93 41.15
N GLN A 233 39.39 -14.96 42.48
CA GLN A 233 38.50 -15.64 43.46
C GLN A 233 36.97 -15.33 43.27
N CYS A 234 36.59 -14.17 42.72
CA CYS A 234 35.19 -13.79 42.46
C CYS A 234 34.55 -14.51 41.24
N GLY A 235 35.33 -14.83 40.21
CA GLY A 235 34.79 -15.48 38.98
C GLY A 235 34.54 -16.96 39.13
N ASN A 236 35.26 -17.61 40.07
CA ASN A 236 35.19 -19.10 40.24
C ASN A 236 34.21 -19.55 41.35
N THR A 237 33.66 -18.62 42.14
CA THR A 237 32.81 -18.96 43.30
C THR A 237 31.34 -18.52 43.15
N THR A 238 31.04 -17.58 42.28
CA THR A 238 29.69 -17.05 42.09
C THR A 238 29.12 -17.39 40.73
N ASP A 239 27.86 -17.83 40.70
CA ASP A 239 27.12 -18.09 39.45
C ASP A 239 26.64 -16.76 38.84
N SER A 240 27.57 -16.01 38.23
CA SER A 240 27.30 -14.67 37.67
C SER A 240 27.06 -14.68 36.16
N ALA A 241 27.47 -15.72 35.43
CA ALA A 241 27.26 -15.83 34.00
C ALA A 241 25.83 -16.23 33.66
N VAL A 242 25.26 -15.60 32.63
CA VAL A 242 23.90 -15.84 32.17
C VAL A 242 23.92 -16.29 30.72
N ARG A 243 23.20 -17.38 30.45
CA ARG A 243 22.92 -17.85 29.09
C ARG A 243 21.43 -17.71 28.82
N LEU A 244 21.07 -16.93 27.79
CA LEU A 244 19.72 -16.84 27.28
C LEU A 244 19.57 -17.68 26.02
N THR A 245 18.53 -18.49 25.96
CA THR A 245 18.15 -19.24 24.76
C THR A 245 16.74 -18.80 24.35
N HIS A 246 16.60 -18.22 23.17
CA HIS A 246 15.31 -17.87 22.60
C HIS A 246 14.81 -19.03 21.74
N TYR A 247 13.74 -19.70 22.18
CA TYR A 247 13.23 -20.90 21.53
C TYR A 247 12.79 -20.73 20.07
N PRO A 248 12.01 -19.68 19.71
CA PRO A 248 11.49 -19.57 18.35
C PRO A 248 12.58 -19.37 17.28
N THR A 249 13.68 -18.67 17.62
CA THR A 249 14.76 -18.40 16.67
C THR A 249 16.00 -19.25 16.88
N GLY A 250 16.08 -19.99 18.00
CA GLY A 250 17.26 -20.75 18.37
C GLY A 250 18.49 -19.91 18.75
N ILE A 251 18.32 -18.59 18.90
CA ILE A 251 19.42 -17.67 19.27
C ILE A 251 19.84 -17.96 20.69
N VAL A 252 21.13 -18.17 20.88
CA VAL A 252 21.75 -18.34 22.19
C VAL A 252 22.68 -17.17 22.45
N ILE A 253 22.52 -16.52 23.61
CA ILE A 253 23.34 -15.40 24.06
C ILE A 253 23.99 -15.76 25.38
N TYR A 254 25.27 -15.44 25.47
CA TYR A 254 26.08 -15.69 26.63
C TYR A 254 26.65 -14.37 27.16
N SER A 255 26.42 -14.03 28.44
CA SER A 255 26.92 -12.82 29.08
C SER A 255 27.61 -13.20 30.41
N GLN A 256 28.90 -12.85 30.51
CA GLN A 256 29.74 -13.09 31.68
C GLN A 256 30.70 -11.92 32.01
N THR A 257 30.45 -10.75 31.38
CA THR A 257 31.40 -9.64 31.47
C THR A 257 31.31 -8.87 32.79
N GLU A 258 30.18 -8.92 33.47
CA GLU A 258 29.91 -8.23 34.70
C GLU A 258 30.06 -9.12 35.93
N LYS A 259 30.30 -8.53 37.08
CA LYS A 259 30.39 -9.23 38.38
C LYS A 259 29.00 -9.61 38.93
N SER A 260 27.97 -8.93 38.51
CA SER A 260 26.58 -9.13 38.92
C SER A 260 25.80 -9.96 37.94
N GLN A 261 25.11 -10.99 38.41
CA GLN A 261 24.20 -11.79 37.62
C GLN A 261 23.09 -10.95 37.00
N LEU A 262 22.55 -9.96 37.72
CA LEU A 262 21.49 -9.10 37.22
C LEU A 262 21.97 -8.26 36.04
N GLN A 263 23.15 -7.66 36.14
CA GLN A 263 23.75 -6.89 35.05
C GLN A 263 24.04 -7.75 33.80
N ASN A 264 24.50 -9.01 34.00
CA ASN A 264 24.70 -9.95 32.91
C ASN A 264 23.37 -10.36 32.27
N LYS A 265 22.29 -10.50 33.06
CA LYS A 265 20.94 -10.75 32.54
C LYS A 265 20.45 -9.58 31.68
N ASP A 266 20.55 -8.35 32.18
CA ASP A 266 20.13 -7.15 31.44
C ASP A 266 20.90 -6.98 30.13
N LYS A 267 22.22 -7.19 30.16
CA LYS A 267 23.05 -7.19 28.94
C LYS A 267 22.64 -8.28 27.96
N ALA A 268 22.37 -9.48 28.45
CA ALA A 268 21.96 -10.57 27.60
C ALA A 268 20.61 -10.30 26.93
N PHE A 269 19.66 -9.69 27.63
CA PHE A 269 18.37 -9.25 27.05
C PHE A 269 18.57 -8.12 26.03
N ALA A 270 19.43 -7.15 26.30
CA ALA A 270 19.74 -6.10 25.35
C ALA A 270 20.35 -6.65 24.05
N LEU A 271 21.29 -7.61 24.17
CA LEU A 271 21.89 -8.29 23.03
C LEU A 271 20.89 -9.17 22.27
N LEU A 272 19.97 -9.83 22.97
CA LEU A 272 18.91 -10.62 22.34
C LEU A 272 17.99 -9.70 21.51
N ARG A 273 17.60 -8.57 22.10
CA ARG A 273 16.74 -7.59 21.42
C ARG A 273 17.40 -7.03 20.16
N ALA A 274 18.69 -6.70 20.24
CA ALA A 274 19.45 -6.25 19.08
C ALA A 274 19.54 -7.32 17.98
N LYS A 275 19.83 -8.58 18.33
CA LYS A 275 19.90 -9.67 17.36
C LYS A 275 18.54 -10.00 16.72
N LEU A 276 17.47 -9.95 17.50
CA LEU A 276 16.11 -10.14 16.96
C LEU A 276 15.73 -9.00 16.03
N TYR A 277 16.14 -7.76 16.37
CA TYR A 277 15.95 -6.61 15.50
C TYR A 277 16.68 -6.79 14.16
N ASP A 278 17.95 -7.13 14.18
CA ASP A 278 18.75 -7.38 12.98
C ASP A 278 18.12 -8.48 12.12
N LEU A 279 17.66 -9.57 12.73
CA LEU A 279 17.04 -10.68 12.02
C LEU A 279 15.71 -10.28 11.37
N GLU A 280 14.90 -9.49 12.03
CA GLU A 280 13.63 -9.01 11.47
C GLU A 280 13.86 -7.97 10.37
N CYS A 281 14.83 -7.07 10.54
CA CYS A 281 15.28 -6.16 9.48
C CYS A 281 15.77 -6.92 8.24
N GLN A 282 16.54 -7.99 8.43
CA GLN A 282 17.01 -8.83 7.33
C GLN A 282 15.85 -9.48 6.58
N LYS A 283 14.89 -10.09 7.29
CA LYS A 283 13.70 -10.69 6.66
C LYS A 283 12.89 -9.68 5.86
N ARG A 284 12.71 -8.46 6.39
CA ARG A 284 12.03 -7.38 5.67
C ARG A 284 12.79 -6.99 4.42
N HIS A 285 14.08 -6.80 4.52
CA HIS A 285 14.95 -6.49 3.39
C HIS A 285 14.85 -7.54 2.28
N ASP A 286 14.86 -8.82 2.65
CA ASP A 286 14.74 -9.93 1.71
C ASP A 286 13.35 -9.94 1.04
N ALA A 287 12.28 -9.72 1.82
CA ALA A 287 10.91 -9.62 1.30
C ALA A 287 10.72 -8.41 0.36
N GLU A 288 11.27 -7.25 0.73
CA GLU A 288 11.24 -6.05 -0.12
C GLU A 288 12.04 -6.26 -1.43
N ALA A 289 13.21 -6.91 -1.34
CA ALA A 289 14.03 -7.23 -2.51
C ALA A 289 13.29 -8.18 -3.46
N GLU A 290 12.57 -9.18 -2.94
CA GLU A 290 11.75 -10.10 -3.72
C GLU A 290 10.54 -9.40 -4.35
N ALA A 291 9.83 -8.56 -3.58
CA ALA A 291 8.72 -7.75 -4.07
C ALA A 291 9.17 -6.80 -5.19
N ARG A 292 10.30 -6.10 -5.01
CA ARG A 292 10.91 -5.24 -6.03
C ARG A 292 11.24 -6.04 -7.29
N LYS A 293 11.88 -7.20 -7.14
CA LYS A 293 12.23 -8.07 -8.27
C LYS A 293 10.99 -8.56 -9.04
N SER A 294 9.91 -8.88 -8.34
CA SER A 294 8.66 -9.31 -8.99
C SER A 294 8.00 -8.19 -9.81
N GLN A 295 8.12 -6.93 -9.37
CA GLN A 295 7.56 -5.77 -10.07
C GLN A 295 8.31 -5.40 -11.35
N ILE A 296 9.64 -5.48 -11.34
CA ILE A 296 10.48 -4.97 -12.44
C ILE A 296 10.97 -6.07 -13.39
N GLY A 297 10.80 -7.35 -13.05
CA GLY A 297 11.26 -8.47 -13.87
C GLY A 297 12.75 -8.35 -14.25
N THR A 298 13.04 -8.54 -15.53
CA THR A 298 14.38 -8.37 -16.09
C THR A 298 14.63 -6.96 -16.64
N GLY A 299 13.60 -6.12 -16.73
CA GLY A 299 13.68 -4.81 -17.39
C GLY A 299 13.75 -4.86 -18.92
N ASP A 300 13.47 -6.01 -19.51
CA ASP A 300 13.48 -6.19 -20.96
C ASP A 300 12.36 -5.42 -21.65
N ARG A 301 12.58 -5.03 -22.91
CA ARG A 301 11.60 -4.31 -23.73
C ARG A 301 10.29 -5.07 -23.95
N SER A 302 10.32 -6.38 -23.84
CA SER A 302 9.15 -7.26 -23.96
C SER A 302 8.20 -7.18 -22.75
N GLU A 303 8.73 -6.90 -21.55
CA GLU A 303 8.00 -6.85 -20.27
C GLU A 303 7.26 -5.53 -20.03
N LYS A 304 7.21 -4.67 -21.05
CA LYS A 304 6.59 -3.35 -20.97
C LYS A 304 5.15 -3.37 -20.43
N ILE A 305 4.88 -2.55 -19.44
CA ILE A 305 3.51 -2.24 -19.00
C ILE A 305 2.93 -1.06 -19.79
N ARG A 306 3.79 -0.08 -20.14
CA ARG A 306 3.37 1.15 -20.81
C ARG A 306 4.39 1.59 -21.87
N THR A 307 3.88 2.11 -22.99
CA THR A 307 4.70 2.67 -24.06
C THR A 307 4.37 4.13 -24.28
N TYR A 308 5.42 4.97 -24.29
CA TYR A 308 5.37 6.39 -24.60
C TYR A 308 5.94 6.57 -26.03
N ASN A 309 5.04 6.85 -26.99
CA ASN A 309 5.41 7.00 -28.41
C ASN A 309 5.37 8.48 -28.78
N PHE A 310 6.54 9.11 -28.82
CA PHE A 310 6.68 10.54 -29.10
C PHE A 310 6.31 10.89 -30.54
N PRO A 311 6.75 10.15 -31.58
CA PRO A 311 6.36 10.46 -32.97
C PRO A 311 4.86 10.44 -33.20
N GLN A 312 4.11 9.65 -32.46
CA GLN A 312 2.64 9.55 -32.57
C GLN A 312 1.91 10.32 -31.49
N GLY A 313 2.60 10.99 -30.57
CA GLY A 313 2.01 11.77 -29.48
C GLY A 313 1.09 10.95 -28.55
N ARG A 314 1.35 9.64 -28.43
CA ARG A 314 0.46 8.72 -27.69
C ARG A 314 1.15 7.98 -26.57
N VAL A 315 0.38 7.64 -25.55
CA VAL A 315 0.74 6.70 -24.46
C VAL A 315 -0.22 5.54 -24.49
N THR A 316 0.31 4.31 -24.43
CA THR A 316 -0.48 3.08 -24.40
C THR A 316 -0.13 2.29 -23.14
N ASP A 317 -1.11 2.03 -22.29
CA ASP A 317 -0.98 1.06 -21.19
C ASP A 317 -1.44 -0.31 -21.69
N HIS A 318 -0.48 -1.24 -21.77
CA HIS A 318 -0.71 -2.55 -22.37
C HIS A 318 -1.48 -3.51 -21.46
N ARG A 319 -1.52 -3.26 -20.16
CA ARG A 319 -2.24 -4.10 -19.19
C ARG A 319 -3.75 -4.03 -19.37
N ILE A 320 -4.23 -2.84 -19.72
CA ILE A 320 -5.66 -2.53 -19.86
C ILE A 320 -6.06 -2.14 -21.28
N GLY A 321 -5.11 -2.15 -22.23
CA GLY A 321 -5.35 -1.77 -23.64
C GLY A 321 -5.72 -0.31 -23.86
N LEU A 322 -5.47 0.58 -22.89
CA LEU A 322 -5.79 2.00 -22.97
C LEU A 322 -4.77 2.75 -23.82
N THR A 323 -5.22 3.54 -24.78
CA THR A 323 -4.37 4.43 -25.59
C THR A 323 -4.89 5.85 -25.51
N LEU A 324 -4.02 6.78 -25.12
CA LEU A 324 -4.31 8.21 -25.00
C LEU A 324 -3.40 9.02 -25.91
N TYR A 325 -3.97 9.95 -26.70
CA TYR A 325 -3.26 10.82 -27.63
C TYR A 325 -2.97 12.22 -27.04
N LYS A 326 -2.50 12.24 -25.80
CA LYS A 326 -2.16 13.45 -25.04
C LYS A 326 -0.81 13.32 -24.32
N LEU A 327 0.20 12.79 -25.04
CA LEU A 327 1.53 12.49 -24.47
C LEU A 327 2.10 13.68 -23.70
N ASP A 328 2.08 14.89 -24.26
CA ASP A 328 2.66 16.08 -23.64
C ASP A 328 2.00 16.43 -22.30
N LYS A 329 0.68 16.27 -22.20
CA LYS A 329 -0.04 16.48 -20.93
C LYS A 329 0.34 15.42 -19.90
N ILE A 330 0.44 14.18 -20.35
CA ILE A 330 0.84 13.03 -19.48
C ILE A 330 2.26 13.28 -18.96
N MET A 331 3.22 13.65 -19.79
CA MET A 331 4.59 13.97 -19.37
C MET A 331 4.67 15.17 -18.42
N ASN A 332 3.67 16.03 -18.40
CA ASN A 332 3.50 17.13 -17.45
C ASN A 332 2.67 16.76 -16.21
N GLY A 333 2.42 15.47 -15.96
CA GLY A 333 1.79 14.98 -14.76
C GLY A 333 0.30 14.65 -14.86
N ASP A 334 -0.36 14.82 -16.01
CA ASP A 334 -1.79 14.45 -16.21
C ASP A 334 -1.95 12.93 -16.43
N ILE A 335 -1.65 12.16 -15.38
CA ILE A 335 -1.73 10.68 -15.41
C ILE A 335 -2.97 10.11 -14.71
N GLN A 336 -3.84 10.97 -14.18
CA GLN A 336 -5.00 10.53 -13.39
C GLN A 336 -5.92 9.58 -14.17
N GLU A 337 -6.21 9.87 -15.43
CA GLU A 337 -7.06 9.02 -16.28
C GLU A 337 -6.50 7.59 -16.43
N ILE A 338 -5.18 7.46 -16.54
CA ILE A 338 -4.53 6.14 -16.61
C ILE A 338 -4.66 5.40 -15.28
N ILE A 339 -4.48 6.11 -14.16
CA ILE A 339 -4.61 5.55 -12.82
C ILE A 339 -6.05 5.09 -12.59
N ASP A 340 -7.04 5.91 -12.91
CA ASP A 340 -8.45 5.58 -12.73
C ASP A 340 -8.86 4.36 -13.56
N ALA A 341 -8.38 4.27 -14.80
CA ALA A 341 -8.60 3.10 -15.65
C ALA A 341 -7.94 1.82 -15.08
N CYS A 342 -6.74 1.94 -14.50
CA CYS A 342 -6.09 0.81 -13.84
C CYS A 342 -6.84 0.38 -12.57
N ILE A 343 -7.33 1.33 -11.78
CA ILE A 343 -8.15 1.05 -10.58
C ILE A 343 -9.44 0.32 -11.00
N ALA A 344 -10.13 0.83 -12.02
CA ALA A 344 -11.36 0.21 -12.52
C ALA A 344 -11.13 -1.23 -13.02
N ALA A 345 -10.02 -1.47 -13.74
CA ALA A 345 -9.65 -2.80 -14.21
C ALA A 345 -9.33 -3.77 -13.04
N ASP A 346 -8.61 -3.30 -12.01
CA ASP A 346 -8.29 -4.09 -10.81
C ASP A 346 -9.57 -4.43 -10.02
N GLN A 347 -10.46 -3.47 -9.85
CA GLN A 347 -11.77 -3.67 -9.21
C GLN A 347 -12.63 -4.67 -9.99
N ALA A 348 -12.68 -4.56 -11.31
CA ALA A 348 -13.40 -5.50 -12.15
C ALA A 348 -12.85 -6.93 -12.05
N ALA A 349 -11.53 -7.09 -12.02
CA ALA A 349 -10.89 -8.39 -11.84
C ALA A 349 -11.20 -9.00 -10.45
N LYS A 350 -11.14 -8.20 -9.38
CA LYS A 350 -11.50 -8.63 -8.02
C LYS A 350 -12.96 -9.03 -7.90
N LEU A 351 -13.88 -8.28 -8.53
CA LEU A 351 -15.30 -8.61 -8.57
C LEU A 351 -15.56 -9.92 -9.32
N ALA A 352 -14.87 -10.16 -10.44
CA ALA A 352 -14.98 -11.42 -11.18
C ALA A 352 -14.55 -12.61 -10.31
N ASN A 353 -13.41 -12.51 -9.62
CA ASN A 353 -12.92 -13.56 -8.73
C ASN A 353 -13.88 -13.81 -7.55
N MET A 354 -14.47 -12.78 -6.95
CA MET A 354 -15.47 -12.94 -5.89
C MET A 354 -16.73 -13.69 -6.36
N ASN A 355 -17.13 -13.51 -7.63
CA ASN A 355 -18.30 -14.19 -8.19
C ASN A 355 -18.02 -15.67 -8.52
N GLU A 356 -16.74 -16.04 -8.73
CA GLU A 356 -16.34 -17.44 -8.95
C GLU A 356 -16.23 -18.24 -7.64
N GLU A 357 -16.00 -17.57 -6.51
CA GLU A 357 -15.90 -18.20 -5.18
C GLU A 357 -17.25 -18.33 -4.46
N MET A 358 -18.33 -17.72 -4.96
CA MET A 358 -19.70 -17.84 -4.42
C MET A 358 -20.55 -18.87 -5.14
#